data_35702c6c7de368645b722f301b134957
#
_entry.id   35702c6c7de368645b722f301b134957
#
_cell.length_a   1.000
_cell.length_b   1.000
_cell.length_c   1.000
_cell.angle_alpha   90.00
_cell.angle_beta   90.00
_cell.angle_gamma   90.00
#
_symmetry.space_group_name_H-M   'P 1'
#
loop_
_entity.id
_entity.type
_entity.pdbx_description
1 polymer ?
#
loop_
_entity_poly.entity_id
_entity_poly.type
_entity_poly.pdbx_seq_one_letter_code
_entity_poly.pdbx_strand_id
1 'polypeptide(L)'
;GISAPAEGESANYTITATYTDESANEIVKTINSALFRIGSIYSRKVVVEEGTGTWCGYCPRGIVGMKAMKEKHPDDFIGIAVHDDIMRVDEYIEGITPYVSGFPIAIVNRSETLDPSTPTLESQYKKEIIKPSIASVRIKKAEFGDKDSTLIRVNVSSSFAFNADRANLNFRYTFVVIENDVKGTSSDYNQTNYYADGAGGRMGGFESLPDR
;
A
#
# COMPACT_ATOMS: atom_id res chain seq x y z
N GLY A 1 37.16 -7.64 1.88
CA GLY A 1 35.89 -7.76 1.14
C GLY A 1 34.90 -8.56 1.96
N ILE A 2 33.61 -8.30 1.80
CA ILE A 2 32.53 -9.07 2.42
C ILE A 2 32.20 -10.21 1.47
N SER A 3 32.27 -11.46 1.95
CA SER A 3 31.82 -12.61 1.17
C SER A 3 30.29 -12.69 1.19
N ALA A 4 29.70 -12.95 0.04
CA ALA A 4 28.26 -13.18 -0.04
C ALA A 4 27.91 -14.50 0.71
N PRO A 5 26.84 -14.52 1.52
CA PRO A 5 26.37 -15.74 2.15
C PRO A 5 25.87 -16.76 1.12
N ALA A 6 25.67 -18.00 1.52
CA ALA A 6 24.99 -18.99 0.69
C ALA A 6 23.54 -18.59 0.44
N GLU A 7 22.92 -19.18 -0.59
CA GLU A 7 21.52 -18.89 -0.94
C GLU A 7 20.59 -19.27 0.22
N GLY A 8 19.70 -18.34 0.60
CA GLY A 8 18.81 -18.46 1.76
C GLY A 8 19.46 -18.14 3.11
N GLU A 9 20.77 -17.86 3.14
CA GLU A 9 21.54 -17.57 4.34
C GLU A 9 21.76 -16.07 4.54
N SER A 10 22.22 -15.72 5.75
CA SER A 10 22.65 -14.37 6.12
C SER A 10 24.09 -14.36 6.63
N ALA A 11 24.79 -13.26 6.42
CA ALA A 11 26.07 -12.98 7.02
C ALA A 11 26.03 -11.62 7.73
N ASN A 12 26.46 -11.58 8.98
CA ASN A 12 26.59 -10.33 9.70
C ASN A 12 27.90 -9.64 9.30
N TYR A 13 27.88 -8.33 9.23
CA TYR A 13 29.06 -7.51 8.97
C TYR A 13 29.05 -6.25 9.81
N THR A 14 30.22 -5.73 10.04
CA THR A 14 30.44 -4.50 10.77
C THR A 14 31.14 -3.50 9.87
N ILE A 15 30.59 -2.30 9.76
CA ILE A 15 31.24 -1.17 9.08
C ILE A 15 31.75 -0.24 10.17
N THR A 16 33.06 0.01 10.15
CA THR A 16 33.68 0.99 11.02
C THR A 16 34.21 2.14 10.16
N ALA A 17 33.76 3.34 10.46
CA ALA A 17 34.29 4.56 9.87
C ALA A 17 35.11 5.31 10.92
N THR A 18 36.33 5.65 10.57
CA THR A 18 37.20 6.51 11.39
C THR A 18 37.42 7.81 10.64
N TYR A 19 37.18 8.93 11.29
CA TYR A 19 37.39 10.27 10.75
C TYR A 19 37.83 11.23 11.84
N THR A 20 38.43 12.35 11.46
CA THR A 20 38.82 13.40 12.38
C THR A 20 37.77 14.52 12.35
N ASP A 21 37.33 14.96 13.49
CA ASP A 21 36.41 16.07 13.62
C ASP A 21 37.10 17.45 13.44
N GLU A 22 36.33 18.54 13.48
CA GLU A 22 36.87 19.90 13.34
C GLU A 22 37.85 20.31 14.44
N SER A 23 37.84 19.61 15.57
CA SER A 23 38.72 19.80 16.71
C SER A 23 39.95 18.89 16.73
N ALA A 24 40.20 18.22 15.58
CA ALA A 24 41.28 17.23 15.39
C ALA A 24 41.20 15.97 16.28
N ASN A 25 40.00 15.64 16.80
CA ASN A 25 39.79 14.38 17.51
C ASN A 25 39.45 13.26 16.53
N GLU A 26 40.02 12.09 16.79
CA GLU A 26 39.64 10.89 16.04
C GLU A 26 38.26 10.40 16.53
N ILE A 27 37.32 10.26 15.60
CA ILE A 27 35.96 9.75 15.83
C ILE A 27 35.83 8.40 15.14
N VAL A 28 35.43 7.38 15.90
CA VAL A 28 35.14 6.04 15.38
C VAL A 28 33.63 5.79 15.50
N LYS A 29 32.99 5.49 14.36
CA LYS A 29 31.58 5.08 14.29
C LYS A 29 31.49 3.66 13.76
N THR A 30 30.73 2.84 14.46
CA THR A 30 30.52 1.44 14.09
C THR A 30 29.04 1.16 13.88
N ILE A 31 28.71 0.53 12.74
CA ILE A 31 27.36 0.07 12.39
C ILE A 31 27.43 -1.43 12.15
N ASN A 32 26.59 -2.18 12.84
CA ASN A 32 26.36 -3.59 12.58
C ASN A 32 25.17 -3.77 11.66
N SER A 33 25.31 -4.62 10.64
CA SER A 33 24.27 -4.90 9.69
C SER A 33 24.37 -6.36 9.22
N ALA A 34 23.41 -6.80 8.41
CA ALA A 34 23.40 -8.13 7.84
C ALA A 34 23.16 -8.08 6.33
N LEU A 35 23.86 -8.93 5.61
CA LEU A 35 23.66 -9.20 4.19
C LEU A 35 22.88 -10.51 4.05
N PHE A 36 21.78 -10.48 3.31
CA PHE A 36 20.97 -11.67 3.01
C PHE A 36 21.11 -12.03 1.56
N ARG A 37 21.30 -13.32 1.26
CA ARG A 37 21.17 -13.82 -0.09
C ARG A 37 19.80 -14.50 -0.24
N ILE A 38 18.92 -13.88 -1.00
CA ILE A 38 17.55 -14.36 -1.21
C ILE A 38 17.59 -15.63 -2.04
N GLY A 39 17.11 -16.75 -1.46
CA GLY A 39 17.08 -18.06 -2.10
C GLY A 39 15.86 -18.29 -2.99
N SER A 40 14.76 -17.59 -2.76
CA SER A 40 13.56 -17.61 -3.60
C SER A 40 12.93 -16.23 -3.67
N ILE A 41 12.26 -15.94 -4.80
CA ILE A 41 11.52 -14.69 -4.99
C ILE A 41 10.04 -15.04 -5.02
N TYR A 42 9.28 -14.45 -4.12
CA TYR A 42 7.83 -14.57 -4.09
C TYR A 42 7.18 -13.50 -4.97
N SER A 43 6.00 -13.82 -5.51
CA SER A 43 5.19 -12.86 -6.23
C SER A 43 4.82 -11.68 -5.33
N ARG A 44 5.09 -10.47 -5.82
CA ARG A 44 4.72 -9.23 -5.14
C ARG A 44 3.31 -8.82 -5.55
N LYS A 45 2.62 -8.16 -4.63
CA LYS A 45 1.39 -7.42 -4.92
C LYS A 45 1.60 -5.95 -4.63
N VAL A 46 0.87 -5.09 -5.34
CA VAL A 46 0.91 -3.64 -5.15
C VAL A 46 -0.38 -3.23 -4.49
N VAL A 47 -0.28 -2.69 -3.29
CA VAL A 47 -1.41 -2.15 -2.52
C VAL A 47 -1.48 -0.65 -2.76
N VAL A 48 -2.65 -0.17 -3.13
CA VAL A 48 -2.93 1.26 -3.29
C VAL A 48 -4.11 1.64 -2.41
N GLU A 49 -3.86 2.53 -1.47
CA GLU A 49 -4.88 3.16 -0.64
C GLU A 49 -5.20 4.53 -1.27
N GLU A 50 -6.43 4.72 -1.73
CA GLU A 50 -6.87 5.98 -2.31
C GLU A 50 -7.61 6.79 -1.26
N GLY A 51 -7.03 7.93 -0.86
CA GLY A 51 -7.77 8.93 -0.09
C GLY A 51 -8.81 9.60 -0.97
N THR A 52 -10.09 9.48 -0.61
CA THR A 52 -11.22 9.91 -1.42
C THR A 52 -12.39 10.42 -0.56
N GLY A 53 -13.41 10.96 -1.18
CA GLY A 53 -14.64 11.37 -0.52
C GLY A 53 -15.72 11.77 -1.53
N THR A 54 -16.99 11.52 -1.18
CA THR A 54 -18.14 11.85 -2.02
C THR A 54 -18.26 13.34 -2.30
N TRP A 55 -17.79 14.18 -1.39
CA TRP A 55 -17.74 15.64 -1.53
C TRP A 55 -16.65 16.13 -2.50
N CYS A 56 -15.70 15.28 -2.85
CA CYS A 56 -14.51 15.62 -3.62
C CYS A 56 -14.80 15.56 -5.12
N GLY A 57 -14.98 16.70 -5.77
CA GLY A 57 -15.34 16.76 -7.19
C GLY A 57 -14.31 16.23 -8.17
N TYR A 58 -13.03 16.15 -7.78
CA TYR A 58 -11.96 15.57 -8.57
C TYR A 58 -11.71 14.08 -8.28
N CYS A 59 -12.37 13.50 -7.28
CA CYS A 59 -12.19 12.10 -6.90
C CYS A 59 -12.69 11.08 -7.93
N PRO A 60 -13.63 11.36 -8.85
CA PRO A 60 -13.92 10.44 -9.95
C PRO A 60 -12.69 9.98 -10.74
N ARG A 61 -11.64 10.80 -10.83
CA ARG A 61 -10.37 10.42 -11.46
C ARG A 61 -9.70 9.22 -10.78
N GLY A 62 -9.73 9.21 -9.45
CA GLY A 62 -9.22 8.08 -8.67
C GLY A 62 -10.06 6.83 -8.84
N ILE A 63 -11.40 6.96 -8.78
CA ILE A 63 -12.31 5.83 -9.03
C ILE A 63 -12.01 5.17 -10.36
N VAL A 64 -11.86 5.97 -11.43
CA VAL A 64 -11.53 5.47 -12.78
C VAL A 64 -10.16 4.83 -12.81
N GLY A 65 -9.16 5.46 -12.18
CA GLY A 65 -7.79 4.94 -12.11
C GLY A 65 -7.72 3.61 -11.38
N MET A 66 -8.31 3.53 -10.19
CA MET A 66 -8.35 2.30 -9.37
C MET A 66 -9.07 1.16 -10.09
N LYS A 67 -10.22 1.46 -10.73
CA LYS A 67 -10.97 0.48 -11.52
C LYS A 67 -10.15 -0.05 -12.69
N ALA A 68 -9.55 0.84 -13.48
CA ALA A 68 -8.71 0.46 -14.61
C ALA A 68 -7.51 -0.42 -14.20
N MET A 69 -6.88 -0.08 -13.08
CA MET A 69 -5.78 -0.88 -12.53
C MET A 69 -6.25 -2.26 -12.08
N LYS A 70 -7.40 -2.36 -11.41
CA LYS A 70 -7.97 -3.64 -10.98
C LYS A 70 -8.36 -4.54 -12.16
N GLU A 71 -8.92 -3.96 -13.21
CA GLU A 71 -9.28 -4.69 -14.43
C GLU A 71 -8.03 -5.21 -15.17
N LYS A 72 -6.98 -4.40 -15.22
CA LYS A 72 -5.73 -4.72 -15.93
C LYS A 72 -4.82 -5.68 -15.16
N HIS A 73 -4.81 -5.59 -13.84
CA HIS A 73 -3.93 -6.34 -12.94
C HIS A 73 -4.73 -7.02 -11.81
N PRO A 74 -5.68 -7.92 -12.16
CA PRO A 74 -6.63 -8.49 -11.19
C PRO A 74 -5.99 -9.30 -10.07
N ASP A 75 -4.83 -9.89 -10.34
CA ASP A 75 -4.14 -10.78 -9.40
C ASP A 75 -3.14 -10.06 -8.50
N ASP A 76 -2.57 -8.95 -8.97
CA ASP A 76 -1.41 -8.31 -8.33
C ASP A 76 -1.70 -6.90 -7.83
N PHE A 77 -2.79 -6.27 -8.24
CA PHE A 77 -3.23 -4.96 -7.77
C PHE A 77 -4.31 -5.10 -6.69
N ILE A 78 -4.08 -4.47 -5.56
CA ILE A 78 -5.04 -4.38 -4.45
C ILE A 78 -5.36 -2.91 -4.23
N GLY A 79 -6.58 -2.51 -4.60
CA GLY A 79 -7.07 -1.15 -4.40
C GLY A 79 -8.00 -1.07 -3.19
N ILE A 80 -7.83 -0.04 -2.39
CA ILE A 80 -8.64 0.27 -1.21
C ILE A 80 -9.03 1.74 -1.29
N ALA A 81 -10.34 2.04 -1.36
CA ALA A 81 -10.84 3.40 -1.22
C ALA A 81 -10.97 3.72 0.28
N VAL A 82 -10.31 4.79 0.71
CA VAL A 82 -10.34 5.29 2.10
C VAL A 82 -11.12 6.59 2.10
N HIS A 83 -12.35 6.51 2.56
CA HIS A 83 -13.29 7.62 2.52
C HIS A 83 -13.13 8.57 3.70
N ASP A 84 -13.18 9.87 3.43
CA ASP A 84 -13.28 10.95 4.42
C ASP A 84 -14.65 11.65 4.32
N ASP A 85 -15.72 10.86 4.41
CA ASP A 85 -17.11 11.27 4.27
C ASP A 85 -18.03 10.43 5.17
N ILE A 86 -19.30 10.23 4.78
CA ILE A 86 -20.27 9.40 5.52
C ILE A 86 -19.83 7.93 5.67
N MET A 87 -18.92 7.45 4.82
CA MET A 87 -18.36 6.10 4.86
C MET A 87 -17.01 6.05 5.62
N ARG A 88 -16.67 7.11 6.33
CA ARG A 88 -15.41 7.24 7.06
C ARG A 88 -15.27 6.19 8.16
N VAL A 89 -14.07 5.63 8.27
CA VAL A 89 -13.62 4.82 9.40
C VAL A 89 -12.46 5.57 10.04
N ASP A 90 -12.71 6.15 11.23
CA ASP A 90 -11.78 7.09 11.86
C ASP A 90 -10.38 6.50 12.07
N GLU A 91 -10.29 5.30 12.63
CA GLU A 91 -9.01 4.65 12.89
C GLU A 91 -8.20 4.39 11.62
N TYR A 92 -8.89 4.17 10.49
CA TYR A 92 -8.19 3.92 9.24
C TYR A 92 -7.74 5.21 8.57
N ILE A 93 -8.59 6.23 8.52
CA ILE A 93 -8.24 7.53 7.92
C ILE A 93 -7.10 8.21 8.71
N GLU A 94 -7.10 8.12 10.03
CA GLU A 94 -6.01 8.60 10.87
C GLU A 94 -4.68 7.92 10.52
N GLY A 95 -4.72 6.62 10.20
CA GLY A 95 -3.54 5.84 9.80
C GLY A 95 -2.93 6.25 8.47
N ILE A 96 -3.71 6.88 7.56
CA ILE A 96 -3.21 7.38 6.29
C ILE A 96 -2.97 8.90 6.28
N THR A 97 -3.51 9.64 7.26
CA THR A 97 -3.38 11.11 7.34
C THR A 97 -1.95 11.63 7.13
N PRO A 98 -0.89 10.99 7.65
CA PRO A 98 0.48 11.45 7.41
C PRO A 98 0.92 11.48 5.93
N TYR A 99 0.20 10.78 5.06
CA TYR A 99 0.47 10.69 3.64
C TYR A 99 -0.45 11.60 2.81
N VAL A 100 -1.50 12.15 3.42
CA VAL A 100 -2.53 12.90 2.71
C VAL A 100 -2.15 14.39 2.63
N SER A 101 -1.92 14.88 1.43
CA SER A 101 -1.73 16.31 1.13
C SER A 101 -2.95 16.97 0.48
N GLY A 102 -3.95 16.18 0.10
CA GLY A 102 -5.19 16.60 -0.57
C GLY A 102 -5.91 15.41 -1.19
N PHE A 103 -7.08 15.63 -1.75
CA PHE A 103 -7.93 14.61 -2.37
C PHE A 103 -8.16 14.90 -3.87
N PRO A 104 -8.19 13.89 -4.75
CA PRO A 104 -7.83 12.49 -4.47
C PRO A 104 -6.31 12.29 -4.37
N ILE A 105 -5.89 11.30 -3.62
CA ILE A 105 -4.49 10.91 -3.48
C ILE A 105 -4.37 9.39 -3.45
N ALA A 106 -3.39 8.83 -4.15
CA ALA A 106 -3.04 7.42 -4.04
C ALA A 106 -1.78 7.26 -3.18
N ILE A 107 -1.85 6.35 -2.23
CA ILE A 107 -0.75 5.95 -1.35
C ILE A 107 -0.36 4.53 -1.74
N VAL A 108 0.82 4.37 -2.34
CA VAL A 108 1.29 3.09 -2.88
C VAL A 108 2.21 2.41 -1.88
N ASN A 109 1.82 1.22 -1.40
CA ASN A 109 2.56 0.43 -0.41
C ASN A 109 2.99 1.25 0.82
N ARG A 110 2.26 2.30 1.18
CA ARG A 110 2.58 3.29 2.24
C ARG A 110 3.99 3.87 2.16
N SER A 111 4.52 4.00 0.95
CA SER A 111 5.88 4.53 0.70
C SER A 111 5.90 5.68 -0.30
N GLU A 112 4.94 5.74 -1.21
CA GLU A 112 4.86 6.75 -2.25
C GLU A 112 3.45 7.32 -2.33
N THR A 113 3.35 8.63 -2.55
CA THR A 113 2.07 9.33 -2.77
C THR A 113 2.04 9.95 -4.15
N LEU A 114 0.90 9.84 -4.83
CA LEU A 114 0.76 10.33 -6.20
C LEU A 114 -0.71 10.59 -6.57
N ASP A 115 -0.89 11.22 -7.72
CA ASP A 115 -2.21 11.40 -8.33
C ASP A 115 -2.77 10.05 -8.78
N PRO A 116 -4.03 9.69 -8.43
CA PRO A 116 -4.60 8.38 -8.75
C PRO A 116 -5.09 8.23 -10.20
N SER A 117 -4.62 9.05 -11.13
CA SER A 117 -4.94 8.85 -12.56
C SER A 117 -4.37 7.54 -13.09
N THR A 118 -5.07 6.92 -14.03
CA THR A 118 -4.66 5.64 -14.61
C THR A 118 -3.21 5.60 -15.09
N PRO A 119 -2.69 6.60 -15.87
CA PRO A 119 -1.31 6.54 -16.35
C PRO A 119 -0.28 6.65 -15.22
N THR A 120 -0.59 7.41 -14.17
CA THR A 120 0.31 7.58 -13.02
C THR A 120 0.36 6.32 -12.18
N LEU A 121 -0.80 5.73 -11.89
CA LEU A 121 -0.91 4.44 -11.18
C LEU A 121 -0.20 3.32 -11.93
N GLU A 122 -0.42 3.21 -13.25
CA GLU A 122 0.23 2.21 -14.09
C GLU A 122 1.75 2.36 -14.10
N SER A 123 2.25 3.60 -14.18
CA SER A 123 3.68 3.87 -14.13
C SER A 123 4.30 3.44 -12.79
N GLN A 124 3.64 3.76 -11.69
CA GLN A 124 4.11 3.39 -10.36
C GLN A 124 3.98 1.89 -10.10
N TYR A 125 2.88 1.26 -10.52
CA TYR A 125 2.69 -0.18 -10.45
C TYR A 125 3.86 -0.94 -11.08
N LYS A 126 4.26 -0.54 -12.29
CA LYS A 126 5.40 -1.18 -13.02
C LYS A 126 6.71 -1.11 -12.25
N LYS A 127 6.95 -0.03 -11.51
CA LYS A 127 8.14 0.12 -10.66
C LYS A 127 8.05 -0.75 -9.40
N GLU A 128 6.85 -0.90 -8.84
CA GLU A 128 6.65 -1.64 -7.60
C GLU A 128 6.64 -3.16 -7.82
N ILE A 129 5.98 -3.63 -8.86
CA ILE A 129 5.76 -5.08 -9.08
C ILE A 129 7.05 -5.85 -9.34
N ILE A 130 8.07 -5.19 -9.89
CA ILE A 130 9.37 -5.80 -10.19
C ILE A 130 10.31 -5.85 -8.97
N LYS A 131 9.97 -5.16 -7.88
CA LYS A 131 10.79 -5.19 -6.65
C LYS A 131 10.72 -6.59 -6.03
N PRO A 132 11.84 -7.12 -5.52
CA PRO A 132 11.85 -8.45 -4.91
C PRO A 132 10.94 -8.48 -3.67
N SER A 133 10.22 -9.59 -3.49
CA SER A 133 9.48 -9.87 -2.27
C SER A 133 10.21 -10.94 -1.45
N ILE A 134 10.58 -10.57 -0.24
CA ILE A 134 11.34 -11.43 0.68
C ILE A 134 10.44 -12.35 1.51
N ALA A 135 9.13 -12.16 1.42
CA ALA A 135 8.15 -12.97 2.12
C ALA A 135 6.89 -13.17 1.27
N SER A 136 6.21 -14.25 1.51
CA SER A 136 4.83 -14.45 1.04
C SER A 136 3.89 -14.57 2.23
N VAL A 137 2.68 -14.06 2.05
CA VAL A 137 1.57 -14.18 2.99
C VAL A 137 0.39 -14.79 2.25
N ARG A 138 -0.22 -15.80 2.84
CA ARG A 138 -1.41 -16.45 2.28
C ARG A 138 -2.50 -16.57 3.35
N ILE A 139 -3.67 -16.05 3.05
CA ILE A 139 -4.87 -16.33 3.82
C ILE A 139 -5.34 -17.74 3.47
N LYS A 140 -5.35 -18.63 4.45
CA LYS A 140 -5.82 -20.02 4.31
C LYS A 140 -7.32 -20.11 4.48
N LYS A 141 -7.86 -19.33 5.43
CA LYS A 141 -9.28 -19.29 5.75
C LYS A 141 -9.60 -17.96 6.44
N ALA A 142 -10.74 -17.40 6.10
CA ALA A 142 -11.37 -16.30 6.84
C ALA A 142 -12.83 -16.68 7.07
N GLU A 143 -13.30 -16.54 8.30
CA GLU A 143 -14.68 -16.88 8.68
C GLU A 143 -15.16 -16.00 9.83
N PHE A 144 -16.47 -15.74 9.89
CA PHE A 144 -17.09 -15.17 11.06
C PHE A 144 -17.14 -16.21 12.18
N GLY A 145 -16.91 -15.78 13.43
CA GLY A 145 -16.83 -16.67 14.59
C GLY A 145 -18.12 -17.44 14.84
N ASP A 146 -19.20 -16.71 15.08
CA ASP A 146 -20.56 -17.24 15.29
C ASP A 146 -21.58 -16.33 14.61
N LYS A 147 -22.84 -16.75 14.48
CA LYS A 147 -23.89 -16.02 13.76
C LYS A 147 -24.15 -14.61 14.28
N ASP A 148 -23.87 -14.36 15.55
CA ASP A 148 -24.03 -13.06 16.21
C ASP A 148 -22.68 -12.44 16.62
N SER A 149 -21.58 -12.97 16.11
CA SER A 149 -20.22 -12.57 16.48
C SER A 149 -19.71 -11.45 15.58
N THR A 150 -19.18 -10.41 16.20
CA THR A 150 -18.35 -9.41 15.55
C THR A 150 -16.90 -9.90 15.32
N LEU A 151 -16.63 -11.16 15.64
CA LEU A 151 -15.30 -11.76 15.55
C LEU A 151 -15.05 -12.36 14.17
N ILE A 152 -13.97 -11.95 13.52
CA ILE A 152 -13.45 -12.56 12.29
C ILE A 152 -12.22 -13.37 12.65
N ARG A 153 -12.22 -14.68 12.30
CA ARG A 153 -11.03 -15.54 12.42
C ARG A 153 -10.34 -15.65 11.08
N VAL A 154 -9.06 -15.30 11.06
CA VAL A 154 -8.24 -15.39 9.84
C VAL A 154 -7.05 -16.31 10.09
N ASN A 155 -6.97 -17.40 9.33
CA ASN A 155 -5.81 -18.29 9.32
C ASN A 155 -4.85 -17.86 8.23
N VAL A 156 -3.62 -17.54 8.61
CA VAL A 156 -2.58 -17.04 7.72
C VAL A 156 -1.36 -17.95 7.75
N SER A 157 -0.73 -18.17 6.62
CA SER A 157 0.60 -18.75 6.54
C SER A 157 1.56 -17.79 5.86
N SER A 158 2.80 -17.75 6.33
CA SER A 158 3.89 -16.99 5.74
C SER A 158 5.08 -17.87 5.45
N SER A 159 5.79 -17.53 4.40
CA SER A 159 7.09 -18.09 4.05
C SER A 159 8.07 -16.96 3.79
N PHE A 160 9.32 -17.18 4.15
CA PHE A 160 10.39 -16.18 4.01
C PHE A 160 11.48 -16.73 3.10
N ALA A 161 12.08 -15.87 2.30
CA ALA A 161 13.11 -16.20 1.32
C ALA A 161 14.52 -16.36 1.95
N PHE A 162 14.62 -16.26 3.28
CA PHE A 162 15.90 -16.35 3.99
C PHE A 162 15.69 -17.01 5.36
N ASN A 163 16.76 -17.62 5.85
CA ASN A 163 16.83 -18.17 7.20
C ASN A 163 17.65 -17.21 8.08
N ALA A 164 16.98 -16.51 8.97
CA ALA A 164 17.61 -15.56 9.89
C ALA A 164 16.94 -15.63 11.27
N ASP A 165 17.62 -15.13 12.28
CA ASP A 165 17.01 -14.92 13.59
C ASP A 165 15.88 -13.89 13.46
N ARG A 166 14.65 -14.40 13.50
CA ARG A 166 13.42 -13.63 13.28
C ARG A 166 13.12 -12.67 14.43
N ALA A 167 13.72 -12.84 15.60
CA ALA A 167 13.49 -11.98 16.74
C ALA A 167 13.90 -10.52 16.48
N ASN A 168 14.85 -10.31 15.57
CA ASN A 168 15.37 -8.98 15.24
C ASN A 168 14.72 -8.35 14.00
N LEU A 169 13.86 -9.06 13.27
CA LEU A 169 13.32 -8.59 12.00
C LEU A 169 11.98 -7.84 12.12
N ASN A 170 11.36 -7.87 13.28
CA ASN A 170 10.13 -7.12 13.61
C ASN A 170 9.02 -7.21 12.53
N PHE A 171 8.85 -8.36 11.90
CA PHE A 171 7.75 -8.59 10.97
C PHE A 171 6.40 -8.59 11.70
N ARG A 172 5.42 -7.93 11.11
CA ARG A 172 4.07 -7.82 11.64
C ARG A 172 3.05 -8.09 10.55
N TYR A 173 1.90 -8.61 10.94
CA TYR A 173 0.71 -8.69 10.09
C TYR A 173 -0.20 -7.51 10.39
N THR A 174 -0.72 -6.93 9.33
CA THR A 174 -1.85 -6.00 9.40
C THR A 174 -3.01 -6.60 8.63
N PHE A 175 -4.18 -6.64 9.24
CA PHE A 175 -5.41 -7.11 8.61
C PHE A 175 -6.30 -5.92 8.33
N VAL A 176 -6.76 -5.81 7.09
CA VAL A 176 -7.70 -4.78 6.66
C VAL A 176 -8.98 -5.47 6.22
N VAL A 177 -10.09 -5.12 6.84
CA VAL A 177 -11.42 -5.57 6.42
C VAL A 177 -11.99 -4.50 5.50
N ILE A 178 -12.45 -4.92 4.33
CA ILE A 178 -12.99 -4.04 3.29
C ILE A 178 -14.44 -4.42 3.05
N GLU A 179 -15.32 -3.43 3.01
CA GLU A 179 -16.70 -3.57 2.54
C GLU A 179 -16.78 -3.06 1.11
N ASN A 180 -17.36 -3.86 0.22
CA ASN A 180 -17.58 -3.50 -1.16
C ASN A 180 -19.02 -3.03 -1.38
N ASP A 181 -19.23 -2.23 -2.42
CA ASP A 181 -20.55 -1.79 -2.87
C ASP A 181 -21.38 -1.08 -1.78
N VAL A 182 -20.71 -0.32 -0.92
CA VAL A 182 -21.38 0.49 0.12
C VAL A 182 -22.33 1.48 -0.54
N LYS A 183 -23.57 1.48 -0.12
CA LYS A 183 -24.64 2.33 -0.66
C LYS A 183 -25.51 2.87 0.47
N GLY A 184 -26.11 4.02 0.24
CA GLY A 184 -27.08 4.61 1.12
C GLY A 184 -28.15 5.41 0.36
N THR A 185 -29.19 5.85 1.05
CA THR A 185 -30.32 6.62 0.50
C THR A 185 -30.14 8.12 0.68
N SER A 186 -29.21 8.55 1.52
CA SER A 186 -28.89 9.97 1.70
C SER A 186 -28.13 10.51 0.49
N SER A 187 -28.34 11.79 0.18
CA SER A 187 -27.56 12.52 -0.84
C SER A 187 -26.06 12.55 -0.52
N ASP A 188 -25.66 12.28 0.73
CA ASP A 188 -24.25 12.26 1.14
C ASP A 188 -23.46 11.09 0.53
N TYR A 189 -24.17 10.06 0.03
CA TYR A 189 -23.56 8.98 -0.76
C TYR A 189 -23.37 9.34 -2.24
N ASN A 190 -23.89 10.48 -2.71
CA ASN A 190 -23.69 10.90 -4.10
C ASN A 190 -22.31 11.49 -4.28
N GLN A 191 -21.61 11.04 -5.32
CA GLN A 191 -20.28 11.56 -5.66
C GLN A 191 -20.40 12.92 -6.34
N THR A 192 -19.80 13.96 -5.80
CA THR A 192 -19.61 15.25 -6.49
C THR A 192 -18.68 15.06 -7.68
N ASN A 193 -19.03 15.64 -8.83
CA ASN A 193 -18.36 15.33 -10.10
C ASN A 193 -18.03 16.61 -10.89
N TYR A 194 -16.80 17.07 -10.82
CA TYR A 194 -16.32 18.22 -11.60
C TYR A 194 -15.95 17.88 -13.05
N TYR A 195 -16.17 16.63 -13.47
CA TYR A 195 -16.00 16.19 -14.85
C TYR A 195 -17.32 16.17 -15.63
N ALA A 196 -18.43 16.53 -14.99
CA ALA A 196 -19.72 16.68 -15.64
C ALA A 196 -19.61 17.56 -16.89
N ASP A 197 -20.42 17.25 -17.91
CA ASP A 197 -20.43 17.95 -19.18
C ASP A 197 -19.09 18.00 -19.93
N GLY A 198 -18.16 17.09 -19.60
CA GLY A 198 -16.86 16.95 -20.25
C GLY A 198 -15.82 18.00 -19.83
N ALA A 199 -16.02 18.76 -18.77
CA ALA A 199 -15.16 19.87 -18.34
C ALA A 199 -13.69 19.43 -18.08
N GLY A 200 -13.48 18.18 -17.67
CA GLY A 200 -12.16 17.60 -17.43
C GLY A 200 -11.68 16.60 -18.50
N GLY A 201 -12.37 16.52 -19.65
CA GLY A 201 -12.13 15.52 -20.68
C GLY A 201 -12.75 14.16 -20.35
N ARG A 202 -12.30 13.11 -21.05
CA ARG A 202 -12.82 11.74 -20.83
C ARG A 202 -12.44 11.25 -19.43
N MET A 203 -13.44 10.83 -18.66
CA MET A 203 -13.28 10.36 -17.28
C MET A 203 -14.11 9.11 -17.02
N GLY A 204 -13.92 8.06 -17.85
CA GLY A 204 -14.50 6.74 -17.66
C GLY A 204 -16.04 6.70 -17.61
N GLY A 205 -16.70 7.69 -18.20
CA GLY A 205 -18.16 7.85 -18.21
C GLY A 205 -18.67 8.90 -17.22
N PHE A 206 -17.86 9.38 -16.28
CA PHE A 206 -18.26 10.45 -15.35
C PHE A 206 -18.56 11.76 -16.06
N GLU A 207 -17.97 12.00 -17.24
CA GLU A 207 -18.27 13.15 -18.09
C GLU A 207 -19.72 13.20 -18.59
N SER A 208 -20.42 12.07 -18.52
CA SER A 208 -21.84 11.96 -18.90
C SER A 208 -22.79 11.93 -17.69
N LEU A 209 -22.27 12.01 -16.48
CA LEU A 209 -23.04 12.01 -15.25
C LEU A 209 -23.20 13.44 -14.72
N PRO A 210 -24.23 13.72 -13.91
CA PRO A 210 -24.41 15.02 -13.29
C PRO A 210 -23.26 15.38 -12.34
N ASP A 211 -23.20 16.64 -11.97
CA ASP A 211 -22.22 17.17 -11.02
C ASP A 211 -22.46 16.72 -9.57
N ARG A 212 -23.71 16.22 -9.28
CA ARG A 212 -24.09 15.57 -8.00
C ARG A 212 -25.38 14.73 -8.14
#